data_8076322f34e5f430d41877c74f2391dc
#
_entry.id   8076322f34e5f430d41877c74f2391dc
#
_cell.length_a   1.000
_cell.length_b   1.000
_cell.length_c   1.000
_cell.angle_alpha   90.00
_cell.angle_beta   90.00
_cell.angle_gamma   90.00
#
_symmetry.space_group_name_H-M   'P 1'
#
loop_
_entity.id
_entity.type
_entity.pdbx_description
1 polymer ?
#
loop_
_entity_poly.entity_id
_entity_poly.type
_entity_poly.pdbx_seq_one_letter_code
_entity_poly.pdbx_strand_id
1 'polypeptide(L)'
;MTREDIFKTVDHTLLAQTATWEEIKEICDDAIKYQTASVCIPASYVKRAKDYVDGKMAICTVIGFPNGYSTTAVKEYETKDAILNGADEIDMVINL
;
A
#
# COMPACT_ATOMS: atom_id res chain seq x y z
N MET A 1 14.56 9.81 20.12
CA MET A 1 13.56 9.14 19.25
C MET A 1 13.37 7.71 19.73
N THR A 2 12.13 7.33 20.02
CA THR A 2 11.83 5.98 20.49
C THR A 2 11.62 5.03 19.28
N ARG A 3 11.58 3.72 19.57
CA ARG A 3 11.26 2.70 18.57
C ARG A 3 9.89 2.99 17.95
N GLU A 4 8.90 3.35 18.77
CA GLU A 4 7.54 3.67 18.32
C GLU A 4 7.52 4.89 17.40
N ASP A 5 8.35 5.89 17.69
CA ASP A 5 8.47 7.08 16.82
C ASP A 5 9.03 6.71 15.44
N ILE A 6 9.99 5.78 15.40
CA ILE A 6 10.56 5.28 14.15
C ILE A 6 9.50 4.52 13.35
N PHE A 7 8.74 3.63 14.00
CA PHE A 7 7.70 2.85 13.32
C PHE A 7 6.64 3.72 12.67
N LYS A 8 6.31 4.87 13.25
CA LYS A 8 5.34 5.81 12.68
C LYS A 8 5.79 6.43 11.35
N THR A 9 7.07 6.28 10.99
CA THR A 9 7.61 6.78 9.72
C THR A 9 7.82 5.68 8.69
N VAL A 10 7.48 4.43 9.02
CA VAL A 10 7.75 3.27 8.17
C VAL A 10 6.49 2.84 7.42
N ASP A 11 6.63 2.60 6.12
CA ASP A 11 5.63 1.92 5.31
C ASP A 11 5.98 0.43 5.28
N HIS A 12 5.18 -0.38 5.98
CA HIS A 12 5.40 -1.82 6.02
C HIS A 12 4.93 -2.43 4.70
N THR A 13 5.85 -2.96 3.91
CA THR A 13 5.65 -3.19 2.48
C THR A 13 5.73 -4.66 2.08
N LEU A 14 4.78 -5.11 1.25
CA LEU A 14 4.84 -6.39 0.57
C LEU A 14 4.31 -6.21 -0.86
N LEU A 15 5.22 -6.22 -1.83
CA LEU A 15 4.89 -5.96 -3.24
C LEU A 15 5.28 -7.12 -4.18
N ALA A 16 5.57 -8.29 -3.63
CA ALA A 16 5.91 -9.47 -4.43
C ALA A 16 4.74 -9.87 -5.31
N GLN A 17 5.03 -10.22 -6.57
CA GLN A 17 4.01 -10.65 -7.53
C GLN A 17 3.25 -11.89 -7.07
N THR A 18 3.89 -12.71 -6.24
CA THR A 18 3.34 -13.97 -5.73
C THR A 18 2.72 -13.82 -4.35
N ALA A 19 2.54 -12.60 -3.85
CA ALA A 19 1.97 -12.38 -2.52
C ALA A 19 0.55 -12.95 -2.44
N THR A 20 0.26 -13.66 -1.36
CA THR A 20 -1.06 -14.23 -1.09
C THR A 20 -1.84 -13.34 -0.14
N TRP A 21 -3.15 -13.55 -0.07
CA TRP A 21 -3.99 -12.81 0.89
C TRP A 21 -3.54 -13.05 2.33
N GLU A 22 -3.17 -14.28 2.67
CA GLU A 22 -2.68 -14.62 4.02
C GLU A 22 -1.45 -13.81 4.39
N GLU A 23 -0.53 -13.63 3.43
CA GLU A 23 0.67 -12.82 3.64
C GLU A 23 0.34 -11.33 3.79
N ILE A 24 -0.60 -10.83 2.98
CA ILE A 24 -1.09 -9.45 3.09
C ILE A 24 -1.74 -9.23 4.46
N LYS A 25 -2.54 -10.17 4.91
CA LYS A 25 -3.21 -10.11 6.21
C LYS A 25 -2.21 -10.07 7.36
N GLU A 26 -1.15 -10.89 7.29
CA GLU A 26 -0.07 -10.87 8.27
C GLU A 26 0.62 -9.51 8.35
N ILE A 27 0.91 -8.92 7.20
CA ILE A 27 1.54 -7.59 7.13
C ILE A 27 0.64 -6.53 7.73
N CYS A 28 -0.67 -6.60 7.47
CA CYS A 28 -1.64 -5.68 8.08
C CYS A 28 -1.66 -5.83 9.60
N ASP A 29 -1.67 -7.05 10.08
CA ASP A 29 -1.66 -7.33 11.52
C ASP A 29 -0.38 -6.78 12.19
N ASP A 30 0.77 -7.00 11.55
CA ASP A 30 2.06 -6.49 12.05
C ASP A 30 2.08 -4.96 12.06
N ALA A 31 1.59 -4.34 11.00
CA ALA A 31 1.55 -2.88 10.89
C ALA A 31 0.70 -2.27 12.01
N ILE A 32 -0.46 -2.86 12.27
CA ILE A 32 -1.35 -2.40 13.34
C ILE A 32 -0.67 -2.59 14.70
N LYS A 33 -0.05 -3.74 14.92
CA LYS A 33 0.64 -4.06 16.19
C LYS A 33 1.77 -3.08 16.48
N TYR A 34 2.57 -2.76 15.48
CA TYR A 34 3.74 -1.87 15.65
C TYR A 34 3.45 -0.42 15.31
N GLN A 35 2.23 -0.11 14.88
CA GLN A 35 1.79 1.26 14.55
C GLN A 35 2.68 1.92 13.50
N THR A 36 2.94 1.22 12.39
CA THR A 36 3.66 1.80 11.26
C THR A 36 2.83 2.90 10.59
N ALA A 37 3.45 3.71 9.74
CA ALA A 37 2.76 4.81 9.03
C ALA A 37 1.67 4.27 8.09
N SER A 38 1.97 3.19 7.38
CA SER A 38 1.04 2.55 6.44
C SER A 38 1.46 1.11 6.18
N VAL A 39 0.58 0.38 5.47
CA VAL A 39 1.00 -0.82 4.75
C VAL A 39 0.98 -0.49 3.27
N CYS A 40 2.03 -0.89 2.54
CA CYS A 40 2.11 -0.70 1.09
C CYS A 40 2.01 -2.06 0.42
N ILE A 41 0.96 -2.25 -0.37
CA ILE A 41 0.55 -3.56 -0.90
C ILE A 41 0.15 -3.43 -2.38
N PRO A 42 0.10 -4.56 -3.12
CA PRO A 42 -0.35 -4.53 -4.51
C PRO A 42 -1.79 -4.02 -4.63
N ALA A 43 -2.05 -3.31 -5.71
CA ALA A 43 -3.35 -2.66 -5.96
C ALA A 43 -4.52 -3.64 -5.89
N SER A 44 -4.34 -4.88 -6.31
CA SER A 44 -5.40 -5.90 -6.31
C SER A 44 -5.90 -6.25 -4.92
N TYR A 45 -5.12 -5.97 -3.87
CA TYR A 45 -5.48 -6.27 -2.49
C TYR A 45 -5.99 -5.04 -1.71
N VAL A 46 -5.96 -3.85 -2.31
CA VAL A 46 -6.29 -2.60 -1.59
C VAL A 46 -7.67 -2.66 -0.95
N LYS A 47 -8.70 -2.99 -1.72
CA LYS A 47 -10.07 -3.02 -1.21
C LYS A 47 -10.23 -4.01 -0.05
N ARG A 48 -9.70 -5.20 -0.22
CA ARG A 48 -9.80 -6.26 0.80
C ARG A 48 -9.05 -5.89 2.06
N ALA A 49 -7.85 -5.32 1.91
CA ALA A 49 -7.05 -4.87 3.05
C ALA A 49 -7.71 -3.69 3.76
N LYS A 50 -8.29 -2.75 3.00
CA LYS A 50 -9.02 -1.61 3.57
C LYS A 50 -10.15 -2.07 4.48
N ASP A 51 -10.93 -3.03 4.01
CA ASP A 51 -12.01 -3.61 4.80
C ASP A 51 -11.47 -4.35 6.03
N TYR A 52 -10.38 -5.07 5.86
CA TYR A 52 -9.77 -5.87 6.93
C TYR A 52 -9.24 -5.00 8.08
N VAL A 53 -8.54 -3.92 7.75
CA VAL A 53 -7.92 -3.06 8.79
C VAL A 53 -8.95 -2.17 9.50
N ASP A 54 -10.11 -1.94 8.90
CA ASP A 54 -11.24 -1.24 9.51
C ASP A 54 -10.83 0.11 10.14
N GLY A 55 -10.11 0.92 9.38
CA GLY A 55 -9.67 2.26 9.82
C GLY A 55 -8.46 2.27 10.75
N LYS A 56 -7.89 1.12 11.08
CA LYS A 56 -6.77 1.03 12.04
C LYS A 56 -5.41 1.30 11.42
N MET A 57 -5.31 1.33 10.09
CA MET A 57 -4.06 1.50 9.38
C MET A 57 -4.30 2.13 8.02
N ALA A 58 -3.42 3.05 7.63
CA ALA A 58 -3.44 3.63 6.30
C ALA A 58 -2.99 2.60 5.26
N ILE A 59 -3.69 2.54 4.14
CA ILE A 59 -3.38 1.64 3.02
C ILE A 59 -2.70 2.44 1.92
N CYS A 60 -1.48 2.05 1.57
CA CYS A 60 -0.71 2.60 0.46
C CYS A 60 -0.65 1.58 -0.67
N THR A 61 -0.62 2.05 -1.91
CA THR A 61 -0.33 1.19 -3.05
C THR A 61 0.55 1.93 -4.04
N VAL A 62 1.01 1.21 -5.07
CA VAL A 62 1.94 1.73 -6.06
C VAL A 62 1.24 1.94 -7.40
N ILE A 63 1.68 2.96 -8.12
CA ILE A 63 1.15 3.34 -9.43
C ILE A 63 2.30 3.31 -10.44
N GLY A 64 2.10 2.62 -11.56
CA GLY A 64 3.14 2.47 -12.59
C GLY A 64 4.33 1.63 -12.11
N PHE A 65 4.14 0.82 -11.11
CA PHE A 65 5.17 0.00 -10.47
C PHE A 65 5.42 -1.28 -11.28
N PRO A 66 6.66 -1.78 -11.35
CA PRO A 66 7.86 -1.19 -10.72
C PRO A 66 8.63 -0.24 -11.62
N ASN A 67 8.38 -0.18 -12.90
CA ASN A 67 9.27 0.46 -13.88
C ASN A 67 8.97 1.94 -14.13
N GLY A 68 7.73 2.37 -13.95
CA GLY A 68 7.34 3.75 -14.13
C GLY A 68 7.15 4.22 -15.56
N TYR A 69 7.29 3.33 -16.54
CA TYR A 69 7.25 3.71 -17.97
C TYR A 69 5.86 3.57 -18.62
N SER A 70 4.84 3.28 -17.87
CA SER A 70 3.49 3.30 -18.41
C SER A 70 3.06 4.73 -18.77
N THR A 71 2.08 4.86 -19.65
CA THR A 71 1.63 6.18 -20.09
C THR A 71 0.93 6.93 -18.96
N THR A 72 0.86 8.26 -19.10
CA THR A 72 0.15 9.12 -18.15
C THR A 72 -1.31 8.70 -17.98
N ALA A 73 -2.00 8.37 -19.07
CA ALA A 73 -3.39 7.95 -19.03
C ALA A 73 -3.57 6.68 -18.19
N VAL A 74 -2.67 5.71 -18.32
CA VAL A 74 -2.70 4.47 -17.54
C VAL A 74 -2.46 4.76 -16.06
N LYS A 75 -1.48 5.61 -15.74
CA LYS A 75 -1.20 5.99 -14.34
C LYS A 75 -2.38 6.72 -13.71
N GLU A 76 -3.07 7.58 -14.47
CA GLU A 76 -4.28 8.26 -13.98
C GLU A 76 -5.38 7.26 -13.66
N TYR A 77 -5.60 6.29 -14.54
CA TYR A 77 -6.62 5.25 -14.33
C TYR A 77 -6.30 4.41 -13.09
N GLU A 78 -5.05 3.99 -12.95
CA GLU A 78 -4.61 3.23 -11.78
C GLU A 78 -4.83 4.01 -10.49
N THR A 79 -4.52 5.31 -10.50
CA THR A 79 -4.69 6.18 -9.35
C THR A 79 -6.16 6.29 -8.95
N LYS A 80 -7.04 6.53 -9.91
CA LYS A 80 -8.49 6.62 -9.65
C LYS A 80 -9.03 5.31 -9.10
N ASP A 81 -8.62 4.19 -9.69
CA ASP A 81 -9.05 2.87 -9.25
C ASP A 81 -8.59 2.59 -7.82
N ALA A 82 -7.33 2.90 -7.51
CA ALA A 82 -6.78 2.70 -6.18
C ALA A 82 -7.53 3.52 -5.13
N ILE A 83 -7.83 4.77 -5.42
CA ILE A 83 -8.58 5.65 -4.52
C ILE A 83 -9.99 5.10 -4.29
N LEU A 84 -10.68 4.68 -5.35
CA LEU A 84 -12.02 4.11 -5.25
C LEU A 84 -12.04 2.83 -4.41
N ASN A 85 -10.96 2.06 -4.45
CA ASN A 85 -10.82 0.84 -3.66
C ASN A 85 -10.42 1.10 -2.20
N GLY A 86 -10.09 2.34 -1.87
CA GLY A 86 -9.84 2.75 -0.48
C GLY A 86 -8.39 3.02 -0.13
N ALA A 87 -7.51 3.18 -1.11
CA ALA A 87 -6.14 3.59 -0.82
C ALA A 87 -6.12 4.97 -0.17
N ASP A 88 -5.39 5.10 0.91
CA ASP A 88 -5.18 6.37 1.62
C ASP A 88 -3.99 7.13 1.05
N GLU A 89 -3.00 6.38 0.51
CA GLU A 89 -1.78 6.92 -0.06
C GLU A 89 -1.43 6.18 -1.34
N ILE A 90 -0.78 6.86 -2.27
CA ILE A 90 -0.25 6.24 -3.48
C ILE A 90 1.20 6.65 -3.68
N ASP A 91 2.03 5.70 -4.15
CA ASP A 91 3.41 5.93 -4.55
C ASP A 91 3.50 5.75 -6.06
N MET A 92 3.67 6.85 -6.78
CA MET A 92 3.75 6.81 -8.25
C MET A 92 5.20 6.70 -8.70
N VAL A 93 5.49 5.70 -9.53
CA VAL A 93 6.81 5.54 -10.13
C VAL A 93 6.87 6.38 -11.39
N ILE A 94 7.88 7.23 -11.49
CA ILE A 94 8.06 8.13 -12.64
C ILE A 94 8.84 7.46 -13.76
N ASN A 95 8.61 7.93 -14.96
CA ASN A 95 9.38 7.50 -16.14
C ASN A 95 10.71 8.27 -16.18
N LEU A 96 11.80 7.55 -16.07
CA LEU A 96 13.14 8.13 -16.19
C LEU A 96 13.56 8.30 -17.68
#